data_d2aea7f067ffa1254b156659f95e6be9
#
_entry.id   d2aea7f067ffa1254b156659f95e6be9
#
_cell.length_a   1.000
_cell.length_b   1.000
_cell.length_c   1.000
_cell.angle_alpha   90.00
_cell.angle_beta   90.00
_cell.angle_gamma   90.00
#
_symmetry.space_group_name_H-M   'P 1'
#
loop_
_entity.id
_entity.type
_entity.pdbx_description
1 polymer ?
#
loop_
_entity_poly.entity_id
_entity_poly.type
_entity_poly.pdbx_seq_one_letter_code
_entity_poly.pdbx_strand_id
1 'polypeptide(L)'
;MKQIFSIFLLIVSLFTSAQNIFKYEKEINNPELYDFEEIDFQNLDAQIKLSGTLIKPKLDFDKIVIIVPGSEKDTRHSHYILAEQLLKENIAVYRFDERGVGKSEGKHSELAADLSNDLNFAFKDLQKKYSSKKIGIIGHSLGGIATLKIIEKKCNPDFIVFIETPIAKNGAFVLNQIKMNYENSLPQVMREGKTKEEILSFLEGYFQIIRNNNNSLEKEIKKYIKEKGFNKRFIALLNDPFLMEMVTINLEETLKNTNIKSLFLTGTLDKIINHEDEITTVKSFQNPNIEIKVFEDLNHYLTDRKGVVGSSLYQMDQEPLKVIINWILKK
;
A
#
# COMPACT_ATOMS: atom_id res chain seq x y z
N MET A 1 33.73 -17.16 62.42
CA MET A 1 33.67 -17.47 60.98
C MET A 1 32.23 -17.50 60.57
N LYS A 2 31.74 -16.43 59.96
CA LYS A 2 30.40 -16.34 59.40
C LYS A 2 30.54 -16.45 57.90
N GLN A 3 30.05 -17.55 57.30
CA GLN A 3 29.96 -17.71 55.85
C GLN A 3 28.74 -16.95 55.34
N ILE A 4 28.99 -15.97 54.45
CA ILE A 4 27.97 -15.25 53.75
C ILE A 4 27.70 -16.04 52.44
N PHE A 5 26.53 -16.65 52.34
CA PHE A 5 26.04 -17.23 51.10
C PHE A 5 25.46 -16.11 50.23
N SER A 6 26.21 -15.74 49.17
CA SER A 6 25.68 -14.85 48.12
C SER A 6 24.83 -15.67 47.16
N ILE A 7 23.51 -15.47 47.22
CA ILE A 7 22.57 -15.98 46.23
C ILE A 7 22.64 -15.02 45.03
N PHE A 8 23.23 -15.49 43.95
CA PHE A 8 23.18 -14.80 42.64
C PHE A 8 21.81 -15.08 42.01
N LEU A 9 20.89 -14.16 42.15
CA LEU A 9 19.60 -14.23 41.44
C LEU A 9 19.86 -13.83 39.96
N LEU A 10 19.92 -14.85 39.09
CA LEU A 10 19.96 -14.67 37.65
C LEU A 10 18.56 -14.21 37.21
N ILE A 11 18.34 -12.90 37.13
CA ILE A 11 17.15 -12.34 36.48
C ILE A 11 17.37 -12.50 34.98
N VAL A 12 16.84 -13.59 34.42
CA VAL A 12 16.64 -13.71 32.98
C VAL A 12 15.48 -12.77 32.64
N SER A 13 15.79 -11.57 32.24
CA SER A 13 14.83 -10.68 31.60
C SER A 13 14.45 -11.29 30.27
N LEU A 14 13.36 -12.02 30.24
CA LEU A 14 12.63 -12.33 29.03
C LEU A 14 12.12 -11.00 28.48
N PHE A 15 12.90 -10.37 27.63
CA PHE A 15 12.37 -9.35 26.72
C PHE A 15 11.44 -10.05 25.74
N THR A 16 10.20 -10.29 26.15
CA THR A 16 9.10 -10.42 25.20
C THR A 16 8.94 -9.01 24.62
N SER A 17 9.55 -8.76 23.48
CA SER A 17 9.15 -7.62 22.66
C SER A 17 7.70 -7.89 22.29
N ALA A 18 6.78 -7.33 23.07
CA ALA A 18 5.38 -7.29 22.69
C ALA A 18 5.36 -6.57 21.34
N GLN A 19 5.06 -7.29 20.28
CA GLN A 19 4.85 -6.72 18.96
C GLN A 19 3.66 -5.79 19.11
N ASN A 20 3.85 -4.48 18.90
CA ASN A 20 2.77 -3.52 18.97
C ASN A 20 1.86 -3.71 17.75
N ILE A 21 0.84 -4.55 17.89
CA ILE A 21 -0.23 -4.72 16.91
C ILE A 21 -1.14 -3.50 17.02
N PHE A 22 -1.45 -2.86 15.91
CA PHE A 22 -2.37 -1.74 15.89
C PHE A 22 -3.82 -2.21 16.15
N LYS A 23 -4.68 -1.33 16.65
CA LYS A 23 -6.07 -1.69 17.02
C LYS A 23 -6.91 -2.26 15.88
N TYR A 24 -6.55 -1.93 14.64
CA TYR A 24 -7.23 -2.40 13.42
C TYR A 24 -6.63 -3.69 12.86
N GLU A 25 -5.57 -4.23 13.47
CA GLU A 25 -4.90 -5.46 13.08
C GLU A 25 -5.24 -6.60 14.04
N LYS A 26 -5.08 -7.83 13.58
CA LYS A 26 -5.27 -9.03 14.40
C LYS A 26 -4.32 -10.15 13.97
N GLU A 27 -4.00 -10.99 14.91
CA GLU A 27 -3.36 -12.27 14.61
C GLU A 27 -4.31 -13.20 13.85
N ILE A 28 -3.73 -14.18 13.16
CA ILE A 28 -4.49 -15.23 12.47
C ILE A 28 -5.20 -16.10 13.50
N ASN A 29 -6.48 -16.37 13.25
CA ASN A 29 -7.26 -17.29 14.06
C ASN A 29 -6.76 -18.74 13.88
N ASN A 30 -6.85 -19.55 14.94
CA ASN A 30 -6.44 -20.96 14.95
C ASN A 30 -5.00 -21.16 14.42
N PRO A 31 -4.00 -20.47 14.99
CA PRO A 31 -2.62 -20.49 14.50
C PRO A 31 -2.03 -21.91 14.49
N GLU A 32 -2.53 -22.80 15.35
CA GLU A 32 -2.11 -24.21 15.42
C GLU A 32 -2.39 -25.01 14.13
N LEU A 33 -3.22 -24.49 13.23
CA LEU A 33 -3.50 -25.10 11.91
C LEU A 33 -2.43 -24.80 10.86
N TYR A 34 -1.50 -23.90 11.14
CA TYR A 34 -0.52 -23.38 10.19
C TYR A 34 0.90 -23.48 10.73
N ASP A 35 1.87 -23.43 9.82
CA ASP A 35 3.29 -23.29 10.14
C ASP A 35 3.74 -21.87 9.90
N PHE A 36 4.40 -21.27 10.88
CA PHE A 36 4.91 -19.91 10.81
C PHE A 36 6.42 -19.94 10.61
N GLU A 37 6.89 -19.28 9.57
CA GLU A 37 8.31 -19.18 9.25
C GLU A 37 8.71 -17.70 9.18
N GLU A 38 9.56 -17.29 10.14
CA GLU A 38 10.14 -15.94 10.10
C GLU A 38 11.11 -15.83 8.92
N ILE A 39 10.84 -14.88 8.02
CA ILE A 39 11.69 -14.58 6.87
C ILE A 39 12.02 -13.10 6.92
N ASP A 40 13.17 -12.82 7.48
CA ASP A 40 13.74 -11.48 7.45
C ASP A 40 14.51 -11.29 6.13
N PHE A 41 14.52 -10.08 5.61
CA PHE A 41 15.26 -9.73 4.41
C PHE A 41 16.02 -8.42 4.58
N GLN A 42 17.09 -8.27 3.78
CA GLN A 42 17.91 -7.08 3.80
C GLN A 42 17.58 -6.18 2.61
N ASN A 43 17.09 -4.98 2.87
CA ASN A 43 17.03 -3.95 1.85
C ASN A 43 18.41 -3.30 1.73
N LEU A 44 19.16 -3.72 0.70
CA LEU A 44 20.54 -3.29 0.51
C LEU A 44 20.65 -1.81 0.12
N ASP A 45 19.63 -1.27 -0.55
CA ASP A 45 19.64 0.13 -1.00
C ASP A 45 19.44 1.09 0.20
N ALA A 46 18.54 0.72 1.11
CA ALA A 46 18.26 1.49 2.32
C ALA A 46 19.16 1.09 3.50
N GLN A 47 19.91 -0.01 3.39
CA GLN A 47 20.76 -0.58 4.45
C GLN A 47 20.00 -0.90 5.74
N ILE A 48 18.77 -1.41 5.61
CA ILE A 48 17.92 -1.79 6.73
C ILE A 48 17.49 -3.25 6.61
N LYS A 49 17.31 -3.88 7.76
CA LYS A 49 16.73 -5.21 7.87
C LYS A 49 15.23 -5.09 8.10
N LEU A 50 14.45 -5.82 7.32
CA LEU A 50 13.01 -5.91 7.47
C LEU A 50 12.62 -7.33 7.88
N SER A 51 11.56 -7.42 8.67
CA SER A 51 11.10 -8.65 9.26
C SER A 51 9.73 -9.03 8.74
N GLY A 52 9.57 -10.27 8.33
CA GLY A 52 8.31 -10.80 7.81
C GLY A 52 8.06 -12.23 8.25
N THR A 53 6.84 -12.69 8.05
CA THR A 53 6.42 -14.05 8.35
C THR A 53 5.73 -14.66 7.15
N LEU A 54 6.19 -15.82 6.74
CA LEU A 54 5.47 -16.71 5.83
C LEU A 54 4.63 -17.67 6.66
N ILE A 55 3.32 -17.57 6.50
CA ILE A 55 2.36 -18.48 7.11
C ILE A 55 2.00 -19.52 6.07
N LYS A 56 2.23 -20.79 6.39
CA LYS A 56 2.09 -21.92 5.47
C LYS A 56 0.97 -22.85 5.94
N PRO A 57 0.09 -23.30 5.04
CA PRO A 57 -0.74 -24.46 5.31
C PRO A 57 0.12 -25.67 5.68
N LYS A 58 -0.38 -26.55 6.54
CA LYS A 58 0.32 -27.81 6.86
C LYS A 58 0.31 -28.83 5.71
N LEU A 59 -0.61 -28.66 4.77
CA LEU A 59 -0.65 -29.42 3.52
C LEU A 59 0.32 -28.81 2.52
N ASP A 60 0.71 -29.58 1.50
CA ASP A 60 1.50 -29.03 0.39
C ASP A 60 0.71 -27.94 -0.33
N PHE A 61 1.40 -26.85 -0.70
CA PHE A 61 0.83 -25.70 -1.36
C PHE A 61 1.65 -25.34 -2.62
N ASP A 62 1.00 -24.75 -3.61
CA ASP A 62 1.62 -24.37 -4.87
C ASP A 62 1.80 -22.85 -5.03
N LYS A 63 1.11 -22.07 -4.21
CA LYS A 63 1.08 -20.59 -4.29
C LYS A 63 1.47 -19.92 -3.00
N ILE A 64 2.22 -18.82 -3.15
CA ILE A 64 2.50 -17.84 -2.08
C ILE A 64 1.90 -16.52 -2.52
N VAL A 65 1.22 -15.84 -1.61
CA VAL A 65 0.73 -14.48 -1.83
C VAL A 65 1.44 -13.53 -0.88
N ILE A 66 2.07 -12.50 -1.43
CA ILE A 66 2.57 -11.35 -0.65
C ILE A 66 1.43 -10.36 -0.52
N ILE A 67 1.02 -10.01 0.68
CA ILE A 67 0.06 -8.92 0.93
C ILE A 67 0.85 -7.66 1.25
N VAL A 68 0.62 -6.59 0.46
CA VAL A 68 1.29 -5.30 0.59
C VAL A 68 0.24 -4.26 1.00
N PRO A 69 0.37 -3.65 2.18
CA PRO A 69 -0.61 -2.71 2.72
C PRO A 69 -0.62 -1.36 2.01
N GLY A 70 -1.52 -0.47 2.46
CA GLY A 70 -1.66 0.91 1.99
C GLY A 70 -0.65 1.88 2.63
N SER A 71 -1.09 3.11 2.89
CA SER A 71 -0.27 4.17 3.49
C SER A 71 -0.38 4.25 5.01
N GLU A 72 -1.19 3.42 5.64
CA GLU A 72 -1.25 3.29 7.09
C GLU A 72 0.07 2.71 7.63
N LYS A 73 0.26 2.82 8.95
CA LYS A 73 1.35 2.12 9.62
C LYS A 73 0.93 0.69 9.90
N ASP A 74 1.40 -0.22 9.09
CA ASP A 74 0.99 -1.63 9.18
C ASP A 74 2.14 -2.55 9.63
N THR A 75 1.75 -3.47 10.51
CA THR A 75 2.58 -4.64 10.80
C THR A 75 2.17 -5.81 9.91
N ARG A 76 2.88 -6.91 10.00
CA ARG A 76 2.53 -8.20 9.37
C ARG A 76 1.16 -8.76 9.79
N HIS A 77 0.42 -8.07 10.64
CA HIS A 77 -0.92 -8.48 11.11
C HIS A 77 -2.06 -7.73 10.40
N SER A 78 -1.75 -6.84 9.46
CA SER A 78 -2.74 -6.17 8.61
C SER A 78 -3.46 -7.18 7.68
N HIS A 79 -4.59 -6.79 7.10
CA HIS A 79 -5.36 -7.61 6.14
C HIS A 79 -5.62 -9.07 6.61
N TYR A 80 -5.83 -9.24 7.93
CA TYR A 80 -5.90 -10.56 8.56
C TYR A 80 -7.03 -11.44 8.01
N ILE A 81 -8.21 -10.89 7.70
CA ILE A 81 -9.33 -11.65 7.11
C ILE A 81 -8.95 -12.20 5.72
N LEU A 82 -8.32 -11.38 4.89
CA LEU A 82 -7.83 -11.80 3.58
C LEU A 82 -6.78 -12.90 3.71
N ALA A 83 -5.83 -12.72 4.62
CA ALA A 83 -4.81 -13.73 4.90
C ALA A 83 -5.42 -15.07 5.36
N GLU A 84 -6.37 -15.03 6.28
CA GLU A 84 -7.07 -16.24 6.75
C GLU A 84 -7.82 -16.96 5.63
N GLN A 85 -8.49 -16.23 4.75
CA GLN A 85 -9.22 -16.88 3.64
C GLN A 85 -8.26 -17.52 2.64
N LEU A 86 -7.11 -16.88 2.32
CA LEU A 86 -6.08 -17.50 1.49
C LEU A 86 -5.53 -18.79 2.10
N LEU A 87 -5.22 -18.77 3.40
CA LEU A 87 -4.71 -19.93 4.12
C LEU A 87 -5.70 -21.10 4.15
N LYS A 88 -7.00 -20.83 4.30
CA LYS A 88 -8.06 -21.86 4.24
C LYS A 88 -8.13 -22.56 2.89
N GLU A 89 -7.77 -21.85 1.82
CA GLU A 89 -7.71 -22.40 0.46
C GLU A 89 -6.31 -22.93 0.08
N ASN A 90 -5.52 -23.28 1.09
CA ASN A 90 -4.20 -23.87 0.92
C ASN A 90 -3.19 -22.99 0.17
N ILE A 91 -3.33 -21.66 0.27
CA ILE A 91 -2.42 -20.67 -0.29
C ILE A 91 -1.59 -20.09 0.86
N ALA A 92 -0.26 -20.18 0.76
CA ALA A 92 0.63 -19.59 1.75
C ALA A 92 0.63 -18.06 1.64
N VAL A 93 0.77 -17.36 2.78
CA VAL A 93 0.71 -15.91 2.85
C VAL A 93 1.98 -15.36 3.47
N TYR A 94 2.65 -14.46 2.76
CA TYR A 94 3.76 -13.70 3.30
C TYR A 94 3.34 -12.26 3.58
N ARG A 95 3.64 -11.79 4.79
CA ARG A 95 3.46 -10.40 5.22
C ARG A 95 4.68 -9.95 5.99
N PHE A 96 5.07 -8.71 5.83
CA PHE A 96 6.21 -8.12 6.54
C PHE A 96 5.79 -6.84 7.27
N ASP A 97 6.52 -6.52 8.33
CA ASP A 97 6.38 -5.25 9.01
C ASP A 97 6.97 -4.16 8.12
N GLU A 98 6.27 -3.08 7.88
CA GLU A 98 6.81 -1.95 7.14
C GLU A 98 8.06 -1.39 7.82
N ARG A 99 8.90 -0.71 7.05
CA ARG A 99 10.08 -0.04 7.60
C ARG A 99 9.73 0.86 8.79
N GLY A 100 10.47 0.74 9.88
CA GLY A 100 10.25 1.51 11.12
C GLY A 100 8.98 1.13 11.89
N VAL A 101 8.37 -0.02 11.56
CA VAL A 101 7.20 -0.56 12.23
C VAL A 101 7.51 -1.99 12.72
N GLY A 102 6.87 -2.43 13.81
CA GLY A 102 7.01 -3.77 14.35
C GLY A 102 8.47 -4.14 14.64
N LYS A 103 8.98 -5.20 13.98
CA LYS A 103 10.37 -5.66 14.09
C LYS A 103 11.28 -5.13 12.98
N SER A 104 10.75 -4.39 12.02
CA SER A 104 11.52 -3.84 10.89
C SER A 104 12.30 -2.59 11.29
N GLU A 105 13.53 -2.51 10.82
CA GLU A 105 14.40 -1.34 11.01
C GLU A 105 13.98 -0.15 10.13
N GLY A 106 14.61 0.99 10.33
CA GLY A 106 14.42 2.21 9.55
C GLY A 106 13.40 3.17 10.14
N LYS A 107 12.81 3.98 9.29
CA LYS A 107 11.77 4.95 9.64
C LYS A 107 10.57 4.76 8.71
N HIS A 108 9.38 4.78 9.28
CA HIS A 108 8.14 4.68 8.49
C HIS A 108 8.12 5.73 7.38
N SER A 109 7.63 5.32 6.22
CA SER A 109 7.53 6.16 5.03
C SER A 109 6.22 5.86 4.30
N GLU A 110 5.53 6.91 3.89
CA GLU A 110 4.33 6.84 3.07
C GLU A 110 4.64 6.94 1.56
N LEU A 111 5.93 6.82 1.18
CA LEU A 111 6.34 6.90 -0.22
C LEU A 111 6.25 5.54 -0.91
N ALA A 112 5.63 5.52 -2.08
CA ALA A 112 5.56 4.34 -2.91
C ALA A 112 6.97 3.88 -3.36
N ALA A 113 7.91 4.79 -3.51
CA ALA A 113 9.31 4.46 -3.83
C ALA A 113 9.95 3.61 -2.74
N ASP A 114 9.74 3.98 -1.48
CA ASP A 114 10.28 3.25 -0.33
C ASP A 114 9.62 1.88 -0.17
N LEU A 115 8.29 1.83 -0.19
CA LEU A 115 7.54 0.58 -0.10
C LEU A 115 7.87 -0.36 -1.28
N SER A 116 8.00 0.17 -2.50
CA SER A 116 8.40 -0.63 -3.67
C SER A 116 9.81 -1.18 -3.53
N ASN A 117 10.71 -0.43 -2.89
CA ASN A 117 12.06 -0.91 -2.68
C ASN A 117 12.10 -2.07 -1.69
N ASP A 118 11.36 -1.95 -0.58
CA ASP A 118 11.22 -3.04 0.40
C ASP A 118 10.57 -4.29 -0.24
N LEU A 119 9.46 -4.10 -0.95
CA LEU A 119 8.76 -5.18 -1.64
C LEU A 119 9.65 -5.89 -2.67
N ASN A 120 10.49 -5.15 -3.40
CA ASN A 120 11.41 -5.73 -4.39
C ASN A 120 12.40 -6.71 -3.73
N PHE A 121 12.96 -6.39 -2.57
CA PHE A 121 13.86 -7.29 -1.86
C PHE A 121 13.09 -8.47 -1.26
N ALA A 122 11.94 -8.25 -0.63
CA ALA A 122 11.08 -9.32 -0.13
C ALA A 122 10.68 -10.32 -1.22
N PHE A 123 10.24 -9.81 -2.38
CA PHE A 123 9.86 -10.65 -3.52
C PHE A 123 11.03 -11.50 -4.04
N LYS A 124 12.21 -10.91 -4.23
CA LYS A 124 13.40 -11.62 -4.71
C LYS A 124 13.86 -12.70 -3.74
N ASP A 125 13.84 -12.42 -2.44
CA ASP A 125 14.23 -13.42 -1.44
C ASP A 125 13.25 -14.59 -1.40
N LEU A 126 11.94 -14.31 -1.45
CA LEU A 126 10.93 -15.37 -1.55
C LEU A 126 11.06 -16.16 -2.85
N GLN A 127 11.24 -15.50 -3.99
CA GLN A 127 11.41 -16.16 -5.29
C GLN A 127 12.62 -17.08 -5.30
N LYS A 128 13.73 -16.65 -4.69
CA LYS A 128 14.94 -17.49 -4.56
C LYS A 128 14.69 -18.70 -3.66
N LYS A 129 14.02 -18.49 -2.51
CA LYS A 129 13.79 -19.55 -1.52
C LYS A 129 12.71 -20.54 -1.94
N TYR A 130 11.70 -20.07 -2.65
CA TYR A 130 10.52 -20.85 -3.08
C TYR A 130 10.39 -20.88 -4.60
N SER A 131 11.48 -21.17 -5.32
CA SER A 131 11.57 -21.10 -6.79
C SER A 131 10.63 -22.05 -7.53
N SER A 132 10.11 -23.09 -6.87
CA SER A 132 9.13 -24.03 -7.43
C SER A 132 7.67 -23.61 -7.19
N LYS A 133 7.43 -22.55 -6.43
CA LYS A 133 6.08 -22.08 -6.09
C LYS A 133 5.73 -20.85 -6.93
N LYS A 134 4.46 -20.67 -7.25
CA LYS A 134 3.96 -19.43 -7.85
C LYS A 134 3.89 -18.34 -6.79
N ILE A 135 4.40 -17.16 -7.09
CA ILE A 135 4.37 -16.02 -6.17
C ILE A 135 3.54 -14.90 -6.77
N GLY A 136 2.36 -14.66 -6.17
CA GLY A 136 1.50 -13.53 -6.49
C GLY A 136 1.61 -12.40 -5.48
N ILE A 137 1.12 -11.23 -5.87
CA ILE A 137 1.08 -10.05 -4.99
C ILE A 137 -0.35 -9.53 -4.91
N ILE A 138 -0.81 -9.22 -3.72
CA ILE A 138 -2.01 -8.42 -3.48
C ILE A 138 -1.55 -7.09 -2.92
N GLY A 139 -1.74 -6.00 -3.68
CA GLY A 139 -1.40 -4.64 -3.27
C GLY A 139 -2.66 -3.82 -3.00
N HIS A 140 -2.77 -3.27 -1.80
CA HIS A 140 -3.85 -2.37 -1.41
C HIS A 140 -3.37 -0.93 -1.48
N SER A 141 -4.11 -0.06 -2.18
CA SER A 141 -3.83 1.38 -2.24
C SER A 141 -2.37 1.66 -2.64
N LEU A 142 -1.57 2.27 -1.77
CA LEU A 142 -0.13 2.50 -1.96
C LEU A 142 0.64 1.20 -2.27
N GLY A 143 0.25 0.07 -1.67
CA GLY A 143 0.83 -1.24 -1.95
C GLY A 143 0.64 -1.69 -3.40
N GLY A 144 -0.47 -1.30 -4.03
CA GLY A 144 -0.69 -1.51 -5.46
C GLY A 144 0.24 -0.65 -6.33
N ILE A 145 0.45 0.61 -5.95
CA ILE A 145 1.44 1.49 -6.60
C ILE A 145 2.84 0.89 -6.46
N ALA A 146 3.22 0.46 -5.25
CA ALA A 146 4.51 -0.18 -5.00
C ALA A 146 4.69 -1.45 -5.86
N THR A 147 3.62 -2.23 -6.06
CA THR A 147 3.62 -3.41 -6.93
C THR A 147 3.87 -3.04 -8.40
N LEU A 148 3.24 -1.99 -8.92
CA LEU A 148 3.51 -1.51 -10.29
C LEU A 148 4.97 -1.02 -10.42
N LYS A 149 5.50 -0.34 -9.41
CA LYS A 149 6.90 0.14 -9.42
C LYS A 149 7.92 -1.01 -9.44
N ILE A 150 7.66 -2.16 -8.82
CA ILE A 150 8.57 -3.31 -8.93
C ILE A 150 8.49 -4.00 -10.30
N ILE A 151 7.34 -3.94 -10.98
CA ILE A 151 7.22 -4.41 -12.37
C ILE A 151 8.11 -3.56 -13.29
N GLU A 152 8.15 -2.23 -13.11
CA GLU A 152 9.09 -1.35 -13.83
C GLU A 152 10.55 -1.78 -13.61
N LYS A 153 10.89 -2.30 -12.42
CA LYS A 153 12.19 -2.89 -12.07
C LYS A 153 12.36 -4.34 -12.57
N LYS A 154 11.47 -4.81 -13.46
CA LYS A 154 11.48 -6.15 -14.06
C LYS A 154 11.26 -7.31 -13.07
N CYS A 155 10.66 -7.06 -11.92
CA CYS A 155 10.09 -8.11 -11.11
C CYS A 155 8.84 -8.67 -11.81
N ASN A 156 8.70 -9.98 -11.83
CA ASN A 156 7.63 -10.63 -12.57
C ASN A 156 6.87 -11.62 -11.67
N PRO A 157 5.94 -11.14 -10.83
CA PRO A 157 5.05 -12.02 -10.08
C PRO A 157 4.15 -12.81 -11.03
N ASP A 158 3.71 -14.00 -10.60
CA ASP A 158 2.87 -14.88 -11.43
C ASP A 158 1.46 -14.31 -11.67
N PHE A 159 0.96 -13.55 -10.72
CA PHE A 159 -0.32 -12.84 -10.80
C PHE A 159 -0.36 -11.66 -9.81
N ILE A 160 -1.29 -10.73 -10.05
CA ILE A 160 -1.45 -9.55 -9.19
C ILE A 160 -2.94 -9.30 -8.91
N VAL A 161 -3.23 -8.89 -7.68
CA VAL A 161 -4.52 -8.31 -7.30
C VAL A 161 -4.28 -6.87 -6.83
N PHE A 162 -4.92 -5.91 -7.46
CA PHE A 162 -4.95 -4.51 -7.06
C PHE A 162 -6.25 -4.24 -6.33
N ILE A 163 -6.16 -3.79 -5.08
CA ILE A 163 -7.30 -3.38 -4.26
C ILE A 163 -7.21 -1.87 -4.08
N GLU A 164 -8.23 -1.13 -4.55
CA GLU A 164 -8.32 0.33 -4.41
C GLU A 164 -6.99 1.02 -4.72
N THR A 165 -6.41 0.68 -5.87
CA THR A 165 -5.10 1.18 -6.27
C THR A 165 -5.25 2.36 -7.23
N PRO A 166 -4.74 3.57 -6.88
CA PRO A 166 -4.75 4.69 -7.79
C PRO A 166 -3.68 4.50 -8.87
N ILE A 167 -4.05 4.73 -10.13
CA ILE A 167 -3.15 4.59 -11.29
C ILE A 167 -3.13 5.81 -12.18
N ALA A 168 -4.14 6.69 -12.06
CA ALA A 168 -4.25 7.89 -12.89
C ALA A 168 -3.01 8.77 -12.73
N LYS A 169 -2.33 9.03 -13.86
CA LYS A 169 -1.07 9.79 -13.91
C LYS A 169 -1.24 11.28 -13.65
N ASN A 170 -0.11 11.97 -13.58
CA ASN A 170 -0.02 13.42 -13.56
C ASN A 170 -0.65 14.09 -12.32
N GLY A 171 -0.75 13.36 -11.21
CA GLY A 171 -1.38 13.86 -10.00
C GLY A 171 -2.91 13.90 -10.05
N ALA A 172 -3.54 13.29 -11.07
CA ALA A 172 -5.00 13.23 -11.18
C ALA A 172 -5.65 12.61 -9.94
N PHE A 173 -5.06 11.55 -9.42
CA PHE A 173 -5.48 10.95 -8.15
C PHE A 173 -5.55 11.98 -7.02
N VAL A 174 -4.49 12.79 -6.82
CA VAL A 174 -4.45 13.80 -5.75
C VAL A 174 -5.50 14.90 -5.98
N LEU A 175 -5.67 15.34 -7.23
CA LEU A 175 -6.72 16.32 -7.55
C LEU A 175 -8.11 15.77 -7.25
N ASN A 176 -8.38 14.52 -7.60
CA ASN A 176 -9.65 13.86 -7.30
C ASN A 176 -9.88 13.73 -5.79
N GLN A 177 -8.85 13.35 -5.03
CA GLN A 177 -8.91 13.27 -3.58
C GLN A 177 -9.24 14.65 -2.96
N ILE A 178 -8.56 15.71 -3.42
CA ILE A 178 -8.86 17.09 -2.99
C ILE A 178 -10.30 17.47 -3.39
N LYS A 179 -10.74 17.11 -4.60
CA LYS A 179 -12.10 17.41 -5.08
C LYS A 179 -13.18 16.71 -4.25
N MET A 180 -12.97 15.44 -3.89
CA MET A 180 -13.94 14.65 -3.10
C MET A 180 -14.00 15.12 -1.64
N ASN A 181 -12.88 15.49 -1.04
CA ASN A 181 -12.78 15.89 0.35
C ASN A 181 -12.29 17.35 0.52
N TYR A 182 -12.81 18.25 -0.32
CA TYR A 182 -12.32 19.62 -0.47
C TYR A 182 -12.14 20.40 0.81
N GLU A 183 -13.14 20.33 1.71
CA GLU A 183 -13.15 21.10 2.96
C GLU A 183 -12.01 20.70 3.91
N ASN A 184 -11.57 19.43 3.87
CA ASN A 184 -10.56 18.90 4.79
C ASN A 184 -9.17 18.79 4.12
N SER A 185 -9.11 18.79 2.78
CA SER A 185 -7.84 18.59 2.06
C SER A 185 -6.94 19.81 2.03
N LEU A 186 -7.49 21.00 2.19
CA LEU A 186 -6.74 22.25 2.18
C LEU A 186 -7.12 23.15 3.36
N PRO A 187 -6.15 23.75 4.06
CA PRO A 187 -6.44 24.74 5.12
C PRO A 187 -7.33 25.87 4.63
N GLN A 188 -8.28 26.31 5.46
CA GLN A 188 -9.21 27.40 5.12
C GLN A 188 -8.49 28.64 4.58
N VAL A 189 -7.37 29.03 5.20
CA VAL A 189 -6.57 30.19 4.78
C VAL A 189 -6.02 30.09 3.36
N MET A 190 -5.88 28.88 2.80
CA MET A 190 -5.47 28.68 1.40
C MET A 190 -6.66 28.76 0.45
N ARG A 191 -7.86 28.54 0.94
CA ARG A 191 -9.12 28.57 0.19
C ARG A 191 -9.81 29.94 0.21
N GLU A 192 -9.42 30.83 1.12
CA GLU A 192 -10.06 32.11 1.34
C GLU A 192 -10.08 33.00 0.07
N GLY A 193 -11.27 33.50 -0.27
CA GLY A 193 -11.46 34.38 -1.44
C GLY A 193 -11.38 33.68 -2.79
N LYS A 194 -11.41 32.35 -2.83
CA LYS A 194 -11.37 31.53 -4.05
C LYS A 194 -12.47 30.49 -4.09
N THR A 195 -13.00 30.22 -5.27
CA THR A 195 -13.93 29.11 -5.47
C THR A 195 -13.18 27.78 -5.52
N LYS A 196 -13.90 26.68 -5.34
CA LYS A 196 -13.36 25.32 -5.48
C LYS A 196 -12.76 25.10 -6.86
N GLU A 197 -13.46 25.55 -7.90
CA GLU A 197 -13.05 25.41 -9.30
C GLU A 197 -11.77 26.19 -9.58
N GLU A 198 -11.65 27.41 -9.05
CA GLU A 198 -10.41 28.21 -9.18
C GLU A 198 -9.22 27.52 -8.54
N ILE A 199 -9.42 26.93 -7.35
CA ILE A 199 -8.35 26.21 -6.64
C ILE A 199 -7.95 24.94 -7.38
N LEU A 200 -8.90 24.14 -7.85
CA LEU A 200 -8.59 22.92 -8.60
C LEU A 200 -7.84 23.25 -9.89
N SER A 201 -8.29 24.24 -10.66
CA SER A 201 -7.60 24.69 -11.86
C SER A 201 -6.20 25.26 -11.58
N PHE A 202 -6.05 25.98 -10.46
CA PHE A 202 -4.74 26.43 -10.00
C PHE A 202 -3.82 25.25 -9.66
N LEU A 203 -4.31 24.23 -8.95
CA LEU A 203 -3.53 23.05 -8.60
C LEU A 203 -3.12 22.22 -9.83
N GLU A 204 -3.95 22.12 -10.86
CA GLU A 204 -3.57 21.50 -12.14
C GLU A 204 -2.33 22.18 -12.75
N GLY A 205 -2.35 23.51 -12.85
CA GLY A 205 -1.20 24.27 -13.34
C GLY A 205 0.02 24.15 -12.41
N TYR A 206 -0.19 24.13 -11.10
CA TYR A 206 0.85 23.92 -10.10
C TYR A 206 1.52 22.55 -10.29
N PHE A 207 0.74 21.49 -10.46
CA PHE A 207 1.25 20.13 -10.71
C PHE A 207 1.95 20.02 -12.06
N GLN A 208 1.48 20.74 -13.08
CA GLN A 208 2.18 20.80 -14.37
C GLN A 208 3.57 21.40 -14.22
N ILE A 209 3.75 22.45 -13.42
CA ILE A 209 5.07 23.04 -13.15
C ILE A 209 5.97 22.03 -12.44
N ILE A 210 5.46 21.28 -11.44
CA ILE A 210 6.23 20.24 -10.76
C ILE A 210 6.71 19.18 -11.76
N ARG A 211 5.84 18.69 -12.64
CA ARG A 211 6.20 17.66 -13.63
C ARG A 211 7.23 18.13 -14.65
N ASN A 212 7.16 19.39 -15.03
CA ASN A 212 8.09 20.00 -16.02
C ASN A 212 9.39 20.48 -15.36
N ASN A 213 9.63 20.10 -14.10
CA ASN A 213 10.68 20.67 -13.29
C ASN A 213 12.05 20.60 -13.95
N ASN A 214 12.65 21.77 -13.94
CA ASN A 214 14.06 22.04 -14.10
C ASN A 214 14.60 22.61 -12.77
N ASN A 215 15.83 23.03 -12.72
CA ASN A 215 16.54 23.50 -11.53
C ASN A 215 15.97 24.78 -10.85
N SER A 216 14.77 25.25 -11.23
CA SER A 216 14.15 26.51 -10.76
C SER A 216 12.75 26.34 -10.16
N LEU A 217 12.35 25.13 -9.77
CA LEU A 217 10.99 24.78 -9.35
C LEU A 217 10.40 25.75 -8.32
N GLU A 218 11.08 26.01 -7.22
CA GLU A 218 10.57 26.88 -6.17
C GLU A 218 10.35 28.32 -6.67
N LYS A 219 11.24 28.83 -7.54
CA LYS A 219 11.13 30.16 -8.13
C LYS A 219 9.92 30.23 -9.09
N GLU A 220 9.74 29.22 -9.91
CA GLU A 220 8.61 29.13 -10.85
C GLU A 220 7.29 29.02 -10.11
N ILE A 221 7.20 28.20 -9.08
CA ILE A 221 6.01 28.08 -8.25
C ILE A 221 5.68 29.39 -7.53
N LYS A 222 6.68 30.07 -6.94
CA LYS A 222 6.47 31.39 -6.32
C LYS A 222 5.93 32.41 -7.31
N LYS A 223 6.47 32.43 -8.53
CA LYS A 223 6.01 33.29 -9.62
C LYS A 223 4.56 32.94 -9.99
N TYR A 224 4.24 31.69 -10.20
CA TYR A 224 2.91 31.20 -10.57
C TYR A 224 1.86 31.54 -9.50
N ILE A 225 2.14 31.29 -8.22
CA ILE A 225 1.26 31.66 -7.08
C ILE A 225 0.94 33.17 -7.14
N LYS A 226 1.97 34.00 -7.32
CA LYS A 226 1.81 35.46 -7.39
C LYS A 226 0.98 35.90 -8.60
N GLU A 227 1.28 35.38 -9.77
CA GLU A 227 0.58 35.73 -11.03
C GLU A 227 -0.89 35.33 -11.01
N LYS A 228 -1.20 34.20 -10.39
CA LYS A 228 -2.57 33.70 -10.24
C LYS A 228 -3.33 34.31 -9.06
N GLY A 229 -2.66 35.13 -8.22
CA GLY A 229 -3.27 35.81 -7.08
C GLY A 229 -3.71 34.82 -5.96
N PHE A 230 -2.95 33.76 -5.76
CA PHE A 230 -3.19 32.78 -4.70
C PHE A 230 -2.35 33.04 -3.45
N ASN A 231 -2.74 32.44 -2.34
CA ASN A 231 -2.06 32.60 -1.08
C ASN A 231 -0.63 32.00 -1.16
N LYS A 232 0.36 32.76 -0.69
CA LYS A 232 1.78 32.34 -0.69
C LYS A 232 2.02 31.03 0.07
N ARG A 233 1.12 30.61 0.98
CA ARG A 233 1.22 29.35 1.71
C ARG A 233 1.17 28.11 0.82
N PHE A 234 0.65 28.22 -0.40
CA PHE A 234 0.72 27.12 -1.37
C PHE A 234 2.15 26.66 -1.67
N ILE A 235 3.17 27.48 -1.40
CA ILE A 235 4.56 27.05 -1.52
C ILE A 235 4.89 25.86 -0.60
N ALA A 236 4.20 25.72 0.53
CA ALA A 236 4.43 24.64 1.48
C ALA A 236 4.13 23.24 0.89
N LEU A 237 3.32 23.15 -0.15
CA LEU A 237 3.05 21.88 -0.85
C LEU A 237 4.32 21.25 -1.45
N LEU A 238 5.34 22.03 -1.76
CA LEU A 238 6.64 21.52 -2.21
C LEU A 238 7.42 20.76 -1.14
N ASN A 239 7.06 20.94 0.13
CA ASN A 239 7.67 20.23 1.26
C ASN A 239 6.96 18.92 1.61
N ASP A 240 5.92 18.55 0.86
CA ASP A 240 5.20 17.30 1.02
C ASP A 240 5.77 16.25 0.05
N PRO A 241 6.60 15.31 0.51
CA PRO A 241 7.23 14.32 -0.35
C PRO A 241 6.23 13.35 -0.97
N PHE A 242 5.12 13.03 -0.28
CA PHE A 242 4.06 12.19 -0.83
C PHE A 242 3.39 12.90 -2.03
N LEU A 243 2.97 14.16 -1.86
CA LEU A 243 2.42 14.95 -2.95
C LEU A 243 3.38 15.02 -4.15
N MET A 244 4.65 15.31 -3.88
CA MET A 244 5.67 15.42 -4.94
C MET A 244 5.84 14.10 -5.70
N GLU A 245 5.83 12.97 -5.02
CA GLU A 245 5.89 11.66 -5.65
C GLU A 245 4.62 11.41 -6.49
N MET A 246 3.43 11.58 -5.92
CA MET A 246 2.16 11.29 -6.58
C MET A 246 1.91 12.17 -7.81
N VAL A 247 2.39 13.41 -7.81
CA VAL A 247 2.28 14.32 -8.95
C VAL A 247 3.20 13.91 -10.11
N THR A 248 4.33 13.29 -9.82
CA THR A 248 5.34 12.90 -10.81
C THR A 248 5.23 11.47 -11.30
N ILE A 249 4.57 10.59 -10.54
CA ILE A 249 4.43 9.18 -10.87
C ILE A 249 3.55 8.97 -12.11
N ASN A 250 3.93 8.04 -12.98
CA ASN A 250 3.14 7.61 -14.14
C ASN A 250 3.23 6.09 -14.29
N LEU A 251 2.23 5.40 -13.79
CA LEU A 251 2.15 3.93 -13.82
C LEU A 251 1.15 3.39 -14.85
N GLU A 252 0.47 4.29 -15.58
CA GLU A 252 -0.48 3.89 -16.62
C GLU A 252 0.19 3.00 -17.69
N GLU A 253 1.36 3.40 -18.18
CA GLU A 253 2.07 2.64 -19.22
C GLU A 253 2.54 1.27 -18.69
N THR A 254 2.92 1.17 -17.41
CA THR A 254 3.31 -0.10 -16.78
C THR A 254 2.12 -1.05 -16.73
N LEU A 255 0.97 -0.59 -16.23
CA LEU A 255 -0.24 -1.41 -16.14
C LEU A 255 -0.81 -1.74 -17.52
N LYS A 256 -0.82 -0.77 -18.46
CA LYS A 256 -1.27 -0.97 -19.84
C LYS A 256 -0.49 -2.07 -20.56
N ASN A 257 0.81 -2.12 -20.37
CA ASN A 257 1.71 -3.02 -21.10
C ASN A 257 2.07 -4.31 -20.34
N THR A 258 1.50 -4.52 -19.14
CA THR A 258 1.78 -5.74 -18.38
C THR A 258 1.21 -6.99 -19.05
N ASN A 259 2.01 -8.06 -19.08
CA ASN A 259 1.56 -9.40 -19.48
C ASN A 259 1.13 -10.26 -18.28
N ILE A 260 1.26 -9.72 -17.06
CA ILE A 260 0.90 -10.41 -15.83
C ILE A 260 -0.62 -10.41 -15.68
N LYS A 261 -1.20 -11.57 -15.41
CA LYS A 261 -2.63 -11.64 -15.11
C LYS A 261 -2.94 -10.84 -13.87
N SER A 262 -3.86 -9.89 -13.99
CA SER A 262 -4.16 -8.91 -12.95
C SER A 262 -5.66 -8.82 -12.70
N LEU A 263 -6.05 -8.68 -11.44
CA LEU A 263 -7.41 -8.40 -11.01
C LEU A 263 -7.42 -7.01 -10.36
N PHE A 264 -8.23 -6.09 -10.87
CA PHE A 264 -8.39 -4.73 -10.37
C PHE A 264 -9.73 -4.59 -9.66
N LEU A 265 -9.71 -4.26 -8.38
CA LEU A 265 -10.88 -4.21 -7.50
C LEU A 265 -11.10 -2.81 -6.97
N THR A 266 -12.35 -2.35 -6.98
CA THR A 266 -12.74 -1.06 -6.40
C THR A 266 -14.16 -1.08 -5.86
N GLY A 267 -14.43 -0.26 -4.84
CA GLY A 267 -15.74 -0.06 -4.24
C GLY A 267 -16.33 1.30 -4.60
N THR A 268 -17.65 1.36 -4.77
CA THR A 268 -18.34 2.60 -5.19
C THR A 268 -18.43 3.67 -4.10
N LEU A 269 -18.15 3.31 -2.84
CA LEU A 269 -18.10 4.25 -1.71
C LEU A 269 -16.68 4.60 -1.27
N ASP A 270 -15.69 4.34 -2.10
CA ASP A 270 -14.35 4.84 -1.84
C ASP A 270 -14.36 6.38 -1.80
N LYS A 271 -13.90 6.95 -0.67
CA LYS A 271 -13.80 8.40 -0.46
C LYS A 271 -12.37 8.92 -0.64
N ILE A 272 -11.43 8.04 -0.94
CA ILE A 272 -10.02 8.36 -1.13
C ILE A 272 -9.70 8.35 -2.62
N ILE A 273 -10.24 7.38 -3.36
CA ILE A 273 -10.01 7.18 -4.80
C ILE A 273 -11.32 7.36 -5.55
N ASN A 274 -11.29 8.10 -6.65
CA ASN A 274 -12.45 8.18 -7.54
C ASN A 274 -12.49 6.91 -8.41
N HIS A 275 -13.32 5.94 -8.02
CA HIS A 275 -13.42 4.65 -8.70
C HIS A 275 -13.81 4.77 -10.18
N GLU A 276 -14.67 5.75 -10.56
CA GLU A 276 -15.11 5.93 -11.95
C GLU A 276 -13.94 6.35 -12.86
N ASP A 277 -13.10 7.27 -12.39
CA ASP A 277 -11.94 7.74 -13.14
C ASP A 277 -10.90 6.63 -13.28
N GLU A 278 -10.63 5.88 -12.20
CA GLU A 278 -9.69 4.76 -12.25
C GLU A 278 -10.18 3.63 -13.17
N ILE A 279 -11.46 3.24 -13.08
CA ILE A 279 -12.06 2.24 -13.97
C ILE A 279 -12.01 2.69 -15.44
N THR A 280 -12.34 3.96 -15.70
CA THR A 280 -12.29 4.52 -17.06
C THR A 280 -10.88 4.45 -17.60
N THR A 281 -9.89 4.81 -16.79
CA THR A 281 -8.47 4.75 -17.15
C THR A 281 -8.04 3.30 -17.43
N VAL A 282 -8.33 2.33 -16.54
CA VAL A 282 -7.94 0.93 -16.74
C VAL A 282 -8.62 0.33 -17.97
N LYS A 283 -9.92 0.59 -18.19
CA LYS A 283 -10.65 0.13 -19.37
C LYS A 283 -10.08 0.68 -20.67
N SER A 284 -9.58 1.92 -20.67
CA SER A 284 -8.98 2.54 -21.86
C SER A 284 -7.74 1.80 -22.36
N PHE A 285 -7.05 1.04 -21.51
CA PHE A 285 -5.87 0.27 -21.89
C PHE A 285 -6.17 -0.92 -22.79
N GLN A 286 -7.40 -1.43 -22.76
CA GLN A 286 -7.82 -2.61 -23.53
C GLN A 286 -6.87 -3.82 -23.33
N ASN A 287 -6.26 -3.95 -22.16
CA ASN A 287 -5.33 -5.03 -21.85
C ASN A 287 -6.13 -6.29 -21.43
N PRO A 288 -6.05 -7.39 -22.22
CA PRO A 288 -6.80 -8.62 -21.94
C PRO A 288 -6.31 -9.39 -20.70
N ASN A 289 -5.21 -8.95 -20.11
CA ASN A 289 -4.68 -9.55 -18.88
C ASN A 289 -5.28 -8.92 -17.62
N ILE A 290 -6.07 -7.84 -17.73
CA ILE A 290 -6.65 -7.13 -16.59
C ILE A 290 -8.14 -7.41 -16.52
N GLU A 291 -8.57 -8.06 -15.44
CA GLU A 291 -9.98 -8.19 -15.07
C GLU A 291 -10.35 -7.08 -14.08
N ILE A 292 -11.52 -6.45 -14.26
CA ILE A 292 -12.00 -5.38 -13.37
C ILE A 292 -13.26 -5.86 -12.66
N LYS A 293 -13.33 -5.64 -11.35
CA LYS A 293 -14.51 -5.86 -10.52
C LYS A 293 -14.82 -4.63 -9.69
N VAL A 294 -16.08 -4.25 -9.67
CA VAL A 294 -16.60 -3.12 -8.89
C VAL A 294 -17.57 -3.66 -7.88
N PHE A 295 -17.47 -3.20 -6.65
CA PHE A 295 -18.34 -3.62 -5.55
C PHE A 295 -19.19 -2.44 -5.09
N GLU A 296 -20.51 -2.63 -5.22
CA GLU A 296 -21.45 -1.62 -4.76
C GLU A 296 -21.38 -1.48 -3.24
N ASP A 297 -21.43 -0.21 -2.78
CA ASP A 297 -21.53 0.12 -1.38
C ASP A 297 -20.32 -0.24 -0.49
N LEU A 298 -19.19 -0.63 -1.08
CA LEU A 298 -17.95 -0.88 -0.34
C LEU A 298 -17.01 0.32 -0.39
N ASN A 299 -16.25 0.49 0.68
CA ASN A 299 -15.31 1.59 0.89
C ASN A 299 -13.88 1.23 0.42
N HIS A 300 -12.91 2.11 0.69
CA HIS A 300 -11.49 1.95 0.34
C HIS A 300 -10.83 0.65 0.84
N TYR A 301 -11.37 0.00 1.84
CA TYR A 301 -10.88 -1.28 2.37
C TYR A 301 -11.73 -2.48 1.94
N LEU A 302 -12.67 -2.25 1.03
CA LEU A 302 -13.70 -3.20 0.62
C LEU A 302 -14.45 -3.78 1.82
N THR A 303 -14.73 -2.93 2.80
CA THR A 303 -15.57 -3.25 3.96
C THR A 303 -16.94 -2.63 3.79
N ASP A 304 -17.98 -3.22 4.42
CA ASP A 304 -19.33 -2.69 4.46
C ASP A 304 -19.35 -1.25 5.04
N ARG A 305 -20.32 -0.46 4.62
CA ARG A 305 -20.65 0.89 5.13
C ARG A 305 -20.74 0.96 6.66
N LYS A 306 -21.11 -0.12 7.31
CA LYS A 306 -21.27 -0.22 8.77
C LYS A 306 -19.93 -0.43 9.48
N GLY A 307 -18.86 -0.66 8.75
CA GLY A 307 -17.53 -0.82 9.29
C GLY A 307 -17.08 0.48 9.98
N VAL A 308 -16.80 0.39 11.28
CA VAL A 308 -16.24 1.51 12.03
C VAL A 308 -14.77 1.63 11.68
N VAL A 309 -14.37 2.77 11.13
CA VAL A 309 -12.95 3.08 10.89
C VAL A 309 -12.16 2.86 12.19
N GLY A 310 -11.10 2.07 12.12
CA GLY A 310 -10.19 1.77 13.22
C GLY A 310 -10.23 0.33 13.70
N SER A 311 -11.35 -0.20 14.19
CA SER A 311 -11.42 -1.59 14.69
C SER A 311 -11.78 -2.62 13.62
N SER A 312 -12.34 -2.16 12.51
CA SER A 312 -12.84 -3.01 11.41
C SER A 312 -12.12 -2.76 10.07
N LEU A 313 -11.02 -2.02 10.08
CA LEU A 313 -10.33 -1.57 8.86
C LEU A 313 -10.07 -2.73 7.88
N TYR A 314 -9.57 -3.85 8.36
CA TYR A 314 -9.25 -5.03 7.55
C TYR A 314 -10.29 -6.16 7.64
N GLN A 315 -11.53 -5.82 8.00
CA GLN A 315 -12.68 -6.74 7.95
C GLN A 315 -13.33 -6.70 6.56
N MET A 316 -12.59 -7.13 5.56
CA MET A 316 -13.07 -7.15 4.18
C MET A 316 -14.39 -7.92 4.06
N ASP A 317 -15.31 -7.42 3.24
CA ASP A 317 -16.60 -8.06 2.95
C ASP A 317 -16.41 -9.44 2.28
N GLN A 318 -17.41 -10.31 2.45
CA GLN A 318 -17.36 -11.67 1.93
C GLN A 318 -17.39 -11.74 0.40
N GLU A 319 -18.01 -10.77 -0.27
CA GLU A 319 -18.11 -10.77 -1.72
C GLU A 319 -16.74 -10.56 -2.38
N PRO A 320 -15.96 -9.47 -2.08
CA PRO A 320 -14.61 -9.31 -2.62
C PRO A 320 -13.67 -10.44 -2.20
N LEU A 321 -13.77 -10.96 -0.97
CA LEU A 321 -12.97 -12.11 -0.54
C LEU A 321 -13.18 -13.31 -1.45
N LYS A 322 -14.42 -13.70 -1.72
CA LYS A 322 -14.75 -14.80 -2.62
C LYS A 322 -14.25 -14.55 -4.04
N VAL A 323 -14.36 -13.32 -4.54
CA VAL A 323 -13.88 -12.96 -5.88
C VAL A 323 -12.36 -13.12 -5.96
N ILE A 324 -11.62 -12.58 -5.00
CA ILE A 324 -10.15 -12.68 -4.93
C ILE A 324 -9.72 -14.15 -4.90
N ILE A 325 -10.26 -14.92 -3.97
CA ILE A 325 -9.90 -16.33 -3.78
C ILE A 325 -10.18 -17.15 -5.04
N ASN A 326 -11.41 -17.07 -5.56
CA ASN A 326 -11.80 -17.81 -6.76
C ASN A 326 -10.96 -17.43 -7.98
N TRP A 327 -10.51 -16.19 -8.06
CA TRP A 327 -9.66 -15.73 -9.14
C TRP A 327 -8.23 -16.29 -9.00
N ILE A 328 -7.64 -16.23 -7.80
CA ILE A 328 -6.28 -16.74 -7.52
C ILE A 328 -6.20 -18.26 -7.71
N LEU A 329 -7.22 -19.00 -7.31
CA LEU A 329 -7.24 -20.46 -7.47
C LEU A 329 -7.14 -20.90 -8.95
N LYS A 330 -7.51 -20.05 -9.89
CA LYS A 330 -7.43 -20.30 -11.34
C LYS A 330 -6.07 -19.92 -11.95
N LYS A 331 -5.15 -19.33 -11.19
CA LYS A 331 -3.80 -18.93 -11.64
C LYS A 331 -2.78 -19.94 -11.15
#